data_cdcd6efb1fa69b267aaba55b273f166c
#
_entry.id   cdcd6efb1fa69b267aaba55b273f166c
#
_cell.length_a   1.000
_cell.length_b   1.000
_cell.length_c   1.000
_cell.angle_alpha   90.00
_cell.angle_beta   90.00
_cell.angle_gamma   90.00
#
_symmetry.space_group_name_H-M   'P 1'
#
loop_
_entity.id
_entity.type
_entity.pdbx_description
1 polymer ?
#
loop_
_entity_poly.entity_id
_entity_poly.type
_entity_poly.pdbx_seq_one_letter_code
_entity_poly.pdbx_strand_id
1 'polypeptide(L)'
;MPNPLSTNPLPAHPPIADRENWMAQVAALRIREKAHTREGDAIAAARRRLPMVEVDPSILVIGKNGAIPLIETFEGRTQLFASYHMWHDGEPAERQCEGCSFNSGQMRELSYLHARDVTYAVFCEGPFDASDRYRAFMGWEMPWYSVPESSVDGLIAGRHFGMKVCYLRDSDRVFETYWTTARGCEVMNGTFGILDMTVYGRQEHFEDSPEGWPVLYGANSNSYRLMENGSAPTTGRGGRPTPQWNRLAAGFSDDLGYGQSNAPSADTPDDESCCH
;
A
#
# COMPACT_ATOMS: atom_id res chain seq x y z
N MET A 1 0.74 26.31 2.53
CA MET A 1 2.02 26.90 2.91
C MET A 1 3.01 26.62 1.80
N PRO A 2 3.80 27.56 1.30
CA PRO A 2 4.81 27.27 0.30
C PRO A 2 5.88 26.38 0.93
N ASN A 3 6.27 25.33 0.18
CA ASN A 3 7.29 24.39 0.54
C ASN A 3 8.63 25.11 0.79
N PRO A 4 9.31 24.93 1.94
CA PRO A 4 10.60 25.58 2.24
C PRO A 4 11.79 25.09 1.40
N LEU A 5 11.58 24.26 0.38
CA LEU A 5 12.66 23.73 -0.48
C LEU A 5 13.29 24.75 -1.43
N SER A 6 13.00 26.04 -1.33
CA SER A 6 13.37 27.02 -2.36
C SER A 6 14.69 27.76 -2.18
N THR A 7 15.55 27.42 -1.23
CA THR A 7 16.85 28.10 -1.03
C THR A 7 18.08 27.31 -1.49
N ASN A 8 17.93 26.05 -1.89
CA ASN A 8 19.00 25.29 -2.50
C ASN A 8 19.10 25.57 -4.01
N PRO A 9 20.30 25.60 -4.61
CA PRO A 9 20.42 25.63 -6.06
C PRO A 9 19.58 24.51 -6.67
N LEU A 10 18.95 24.77 -7.82
CA LEU A 10 18.18 23.75 -8.52
C LEU A 10 19.06 22.50 -8.72
N PRO A 11 18.51 21.30 -8.48
CA PRO A 11 19.22 20.06 -8.78
C PRO A 11 19.68 20.05 -10.24
N ALA A 12 20.65 19.20 -10.57
CA ALA A 12 20.98 18.91 -11.96
C ALA A 12 19.71 18.56 -12.73
N HIS A 13 19.62 18.94 -14.00
CA HIS A 13 18.44 18.73 -14.83
C HIS A 13 18.83 18.19 -16.20
N PRO A 14 17.89 17.60 -16.97
CA PRO A 14 18.15 17.15 -18.33
C PRO A 14 18.62 18.31 -19.24
N PRO A 15 19.36 18.02 -20.31
CA PRO A 15 19.77 19.01 -21.28
C PRO A 15 18.55 19.65 -21.97
N ILE A 16 18.67 20.95 -22.24
CA ILE A 16 17.64 21.68 -23.00
C ILE A 16 17.79 21.33 -24.48
N ALA A 17 16.72 20.96 -25.14
CA ALA A 17 16.66 20.67 -26.56
C ALA A 17 15.56 21.49 -27.24
N ASP A 18 15.64 21.63 -28.55
CA ASP A 18 14.52 22.14 -29.32
C ASP A 18 13.36 21.12 -29.37
N ARG A 19 12.19 21.61 -29.80
CA ARG A 19 10.96 20.81 -29.82
C ARG A 19 11.08 19.57 -30.74
N GLU A 20 11.72 19.67 -31.86
CA GLU A 20 11.85 18.58 -32.83
C GLU A 20 12.70 17.44 -32.28
N ASN A 21 13.89 17.75 -31.77
CA ASN A 21 14.76 16.78 -31.12
C ASN A 21 14.12 16.13 -29.90
N TRP A 22 13.45 16.93 -29.08
CA TRP A 22 12.71 16.41 -27.92
C TRP A 22 11.61 15.41 -28.34
N MET A 23 10.80 15.78 -29.35
CA MET A 23 9.73 14.92 -29.86
C MET A 23 10.26 13.60 -30.45
N ALA A 24 11.41 13.63 -31.12
CA ALA A 24 12.05 12.43 -31.66
C ALA A 24 12.45 11.47 -30.52
N GLN A 25 13.03 11.98 -29.42
CA GLN A 25 13.39 11.17 -28.25
C GLN A 25 12.17 10.60 -27.53
N VAL A 26 11.12 11.42 -27.35
CA VAL A 26 9.83 10.95 -26.76
C VAL A 26 9.21 9.86 -27.64
N ALA A 27 9.25 10.00 -28.97
CA ALA A 27 8.73 8.96 -29.87
C ALA A 27 9.49 7.63 -29.74
N ALA A 28 10.82 7.68 -29.59
CA ALA A 28 11.64 6.49 -29.35
C ALA A 28 11.31 5.83 -28.00
N LEU A 29 11.13 6.63 -26.92
CA LEU A 29 10.73 6.12 -25.61
C LEU A 29 9.36 5.44 -25.65
N ARG A 30 8.39 6.02 -26.36
CA ARG A 30 7.03 5.46 -26.52
C ARG A 30 7.01 4.06 -27.14
N ILE A 31 8.00 3.69 -27.94
CA ILE A 31 8.12 2.32 -28.46
C ILE A 31 8.37 1.33 -27.32
N ARG A 32 9.24 1.70 -26.37
CA ARG A 32 9.53 0.89 -25.18
C ARG A 32 8.31 0.83 -24.23
N GLU A 33 7.63 1.95 -24.01
CA GLU A 33 6.41 2.02 -23.20
C GLU A 33 5.30 1.10 -23.75
N LYS A 34 5.11 1.09 -25.08
CA LYS A 34 4.17 0.16 -25.72
C LYS A 34 4.58 -1.30 -25.56
N ALA A 35 5.88 -1.61 -25.63
CA ALA A 35 6.36 -2.98 -25.39
C ALA A 35 6.10 -3.40 -23.93
N HIS A 36 6.35 -2.51 -22.97
CA HIS A 36 6.05 -2.74 -21.56
C HIS A 36 4.54 -2.98 -21.31
N THR A 37 3.66 -2.18 -21.92
CA THR A 37 2.22 -2.38 -21.84
C THR A 37 1.79 -3.76 -22.33
N ARG A 38 2.33 -4.20 -23.49
CA ARG A 38 2.04 -5.54 -24.05
C ARG A 38 2.53 -6.67 -23.16
N GLU A 39 3.72 -6.50 -22.55
CA GLU A 39 4.22 -7.47 -21.58
C GLU A 39 3.33 -7.51 -20.33
N GLY A 40 2.89 -6.36 -19.82
CA GLY A 40 1.91 -6.28 -18.73
C GLY A 40 0.61 -7.04 -19.06
N ASP A 41 0.09 -6.89 -20.28
CA ASP A 41 -1.09 -7.62 -20.74
C ASP A 41 -0.84 -9.14 -20.81
N ALA A 42 0.34 -9.56 -21.25
CA ALA A 42 0.75 -10.97 -21.32
C ALA A 42 0.87 -11.58 -19.91
N ILE A 43 1.46 -10.85 -18.96
CA ILE A 43 1.56 -11.26 -17.55
C ILE A 43 0.15 -11.38 -16.96
N ALA A 44 -0.72 -10.42 -17.18
CA ALA A 44 -2.11 -10.46 -16.71
C ALA A 44 -2.87 -11.66 -17.30
N ALA A 45 -2.63 -11.98 -18.58
CA ALA A 45 -3.18 -13.16 -19.23
C ALA A 45 -2.63 -14.48 -18.62
N ALA A 46 -1.35 -14.51 -18.25
CA ALA A 46 -0.75 -15.65 -17.57
C ALA A 46 -1.35 -15.85 -16.17
N ARG A 47 -1.53 -14.79 -15.38
CA ARG A 47 -2.19 -14.87 -14.05
C ARG A 47 -3.57 -15.49 -14.15
N ARG A 48 -4.38 -15.15 -15.16
CA ARG A 48 -5.72 -15.73 -15.38
C ARG A 48 -5.71 -17.24 -15.72
N ARG A 49 -4.55 -17.83 -15.95
CA ARG A 49 -4.37 -19.25 -16.29
C ARG A 49 -3.67 -20.03 -15.17
N LEU A 50 -3.33 -19.38 -14.07
CA LEU A 50 -2.76 -20.09 -12.92
C LEU A 50 -3.80 -21.07 -12.37
N PRO A 51 -3.36 -22.24 -11.87
CA PRO A 51 -4.23 -23.07 -11.04
C PRO A 51 -4.60 -22.30 -9.78
N MET A 52 -5.73 -22.63 -9.20
CA MET A 52 -6.22 -22.03 -7.96
C MET A 52 -6.21 -23.04 -6.83
N VAL A 53 -6.10 -22.56 -5.59
CA VAL A 53 -6.08 -23.39 -4.38
C VAL A 53 -7.35 -23.17 -3.58
N GLU A 54 -8.01 -24.23 -3.18
CA GLU A 54 -9.21 -24.14 -2.36
C GLU A 54 -8.86 -23.67 -0.95
N VAL A 55 -9.65 -22.72 -0.45
CA VAL A 55 -9.55 -22.15 0.90
C VAL A 55 -10.88 -22.39 1.61
N ASP A 56 -10.82 -22.76 2.89
CA ASP A 56 -12.01 -22.97 3.68
C ASP A 56 -12.90 -21.71 3.72
N PRO A 57 -14.11 -21.75 3.13
CA PRO A 57 -15.00 -20.60 3.08
C PRO A 57 -15.55 -20.17 4.44
N SER A 58 -15.46 -21.07 5.45
CA SER A 58 -15.97 -20.84 6.81
C SER A 58 -14.96 -20.17 7.74
N ILE A 59 -13.71 -19.93 7.32
CA ILE A 59 -12.71 -19.20 8.11
C ILE A 59 -13.31 -17.86 8.56
N LEU A 60 -13.23 -17.57 9.86
CA LEU A 60 -13.86 -16.38 10.42
C LEU A 60 -12.96 -15.15 10.31
N VAL A 61 -13.57 -14.04 9.98
CA VAL A 61 -13.00 -12.69 10.13
C VAL A 61 -13.96 -11.84 10.96
N ILE A 62 -13.46 -10.81 11.62
CA ILE A 62 -14.26 -9.94 12.49
C ILE A 62 -14.59 -8.66 11.73
N GLY A 63 -15.83 -8.41 11.48
CA GLY A 63 -16.35 -7.17 10.89
C GLY A 63 -17.15 -6.35 11.91
N LYS A 64 -17.76 -5.28 11.43
CA LYS A 64 -18.56 -4.35 12.25
C LYS A 64 -19.67 -5.02 13.07
N ASN A 65 -20.25 -6.11 12.56
CA ASN A 65 -21.35 -6.82 13.21
C ASN A 65 -20.89 -8.12 13.90
N GLY A 66 -19.59 -8.30 14.13
CA GLY A 66 -19.00 -9.49 14.74
C GLY A 66 -18.36 -10.43 13.72
N ALA A 67 -18.18 -11.69 14.12
CA ALA A 67 -17.55 -12.70 13.28
C ALA A 67 -18.43 -13.09 12.10
N ILE A 68 -17.84 -13.13 10.90
CA ILE A 68 -18.47 -13.61 9.67
C ILE A 68 -17.51 -14.55 8.94
N PRO A 69 -18.02 -15.53 8.17
CA PRO A 69 -17.18 -16.40 7.36
C PRO A 69 -16.56 -15.65 6.17
N LEU A 70 -15.40 -16.10 5.72
CA LEU A 70 -14.66 -15.55 4.59
C LEU A 70 -15.54 -15.34 3.35
N ILE A 71 -16.41 -16.30 3.06
CA ILE A 71 -17.29 -16.23 1.90
C ILE A 71 -18.23 -15.01 1.92
N GLU A 72 -18.61 -14.50 3.07
CA GLU A 72 -19.46 -13.32 3.21
C GLU A 72 -18.72 -12.01 2.90
N THR A 73 -17.37 -12.00 2.99
CA THR A 73 -16.57 -10.81 2.67
C THR A 73 -16.58 -10.45 1.19
N PHE A 74 -17.09 -11.35 0.34
CA PHE A 74 -17.32 -11.09 -1.08
C PHE A 74 -18.49 -10.14 -1.34
N GLU A 75 -19.32 -9.86 -0.35
CA GLU A 75 -20.49 -8.97 -0.46
C GLU A 75 -21.41 -9.33 -1.65
N GLY A 76 -21.59 -10.63 -1.88
CA GLY A 76 -22.42 -11.16 -2.97
C GLY A 76 -21.75 -11.20 -4.35
N ARG A 77 -20.51 -10.73 -4.46
CA ARG A 77 -19.73 -10.77 -5.73
C ARG A 77 -18.96 -12.08 -5.86
N THR A 78 -18.48 -12.36 -7.06
CA THR A 78 -17.73 -13.60 -7.33
C THR A 78 -16.24 -13.47 -7.10
N GLN A 79 -15.70 -12.25 -7.04
CA GLN A 79 -14.27 -12.02 -6.86
C GLN A 79 -14.00 -11.12 -5.65
N LEU A 80 -12.90 -11.40 -4.95
CA LEU A 80 -12.43 -10.59 -3.83
C LEU A 80 -10.95 -10.27 -4.02
N PHE A 81 -10.61 -9.00 -3.94
CA PHE A 81 -9.24 -8.53 -3.77
C PHE A 81 -9.05 -8.15 -2.30
N ALA A 82 -8.32 -8.97 -1.57
CA ALA A 82 -8.04 -8.79 -0.15
C ALA A 82 -6.67 -8.12 0.04
N SER A 83 -6.65 -6.95 0.68
CA SER A 83 -5.45 -6.26 1.09
C SER A 83 -5.16 -6.58 2.55
N TYR A 84 -4.14 -7.38 2.82
CA TYR A 84 -3.75 -7.76 4.18
C TYR A 84 -2.93 -6.63 4.81
N HIS A 85 -3.48 -5.98 5.83
CA HIS A 85 -2.92 -4.79 6.46
C HIS A 85 -2.18 -5.19 7.74
N MET A 86 -0.89 -4.92 7.79
CA MET A 86 -0.06 -5.09 8.98
C MET A 86 -0.51 -4.15 10.10
N TRP A 87 -0.40 -4.61 11.33
CA TRP A 87 -0.78 -3.83 12.48
C TRP A 87 0.32 -3.81 13.54
N HIS A 88 0.56 -2.66 14.12
CA HIS A 88 1.46 -2.49 15.25
C HIS A 88 0.61 -2.32 16.50
N ASP A 89 0.47 -3.41 17.27
CA ASP A 89 -0.40 -3.42 18.43
C ASP A 89 0.10 -2.48 19.52
N GLY A 90 -0.83 -1.75 20.17
CA GLY A 90 -0.50 -0.74 21.18
C GLY A 90 0.06 0.58 20.62
N GLU A 91 0.37 0.67 19.33
CA GLU A 91 0.89 1.89 18.73
C GLU A 91 -0.23 2.84 18.28
N PRO A 92 -0.02 4.17 18.37
CA PRO A 92 -0.97 5.17 17.90
C PRO A 92 -1.09 5.15 16.36
N ALA A 93 -2.09 5.88 15.83
CA ALA A 93 -2.34 5.95 14.40
C ALA A 93 -1.11 6.35 13.56
N GLU A 94 -0.30 7.28 14.08
CA GLU A 94 0.91 7.76 13.40
C GLU A 94 2.02 6.72 13.24
N ARG A 95 1.95 5.63 14.02
CA ARG A 95 2.95 4.54 14.02
C ARG A 95 2.43 3.25 13.41
N GLN A 96 1.23 3.24 12.86
CA GLN A 96 0.73 2.09 12.12
C GLN A 96 1.48 1.91 10.80
N CYS A 97 1.42 0.69 10.24
CA CYS A 97 2.18 0.31 9.05
C CYS A 97 1.99 1.31 7.92
N GLU A 98 3.08 1.97 7.55
CA GLU A 98 3.07 3.08 6.62
C GLU A 98 2.81 2.64 5.18
N GLY A 99 3.47 1.56 4.73
CA GLY A 99 3.26 1.02 3.39
C GLY A 99 1.84 0.54 3.18
N CYS A 100 1.25 -0.15 4.18
CA CYS A 100 -0.15 -0.57 4.13
C CYS A 100 -1.10 0.64 4.10
N SER A 101 -0.80 1.68 4.89
CA SER A 101 -1.58 2.92 4.94
C SER A 101 -1.51 3.68 3.62
N PHE A 102 -0.32 3.75 3.01
CA PHE A 102 -0.12 4.34 1.69
C PHE A 102 -0.93 3.60 0.62
N ASN A 103 -0.82 2.26 0.58
CA ASN A 103 -1.58 1.43 -0.36
C ASN A 103 -3.10 1.61 -0.21
N SER A 104 -3.61 1.52 1.01
CA SER A 104 -5.04 1.68 1.30
C SER A 104 -5.52 3.09 0.97
N GLY A 105 -4.71 4.12 1.21
CA GLY A 105 -5.01 5.52 0.91
C GLY A 105 -5.17 5.81 -0.59
N GLN A 106 -4.62 4.97 -1.48
CA GLN A 106 -4.79 5.09 -2.93
C GLN A 106 -6.15 4.57 -3.42
N MET A 107 -6.83 3.74 -2.63
CA MET A 107 -8.10 3.11 -3.00
C MET A 107 -9.29 3.97 -2.52
N ARG A 108 -9.71 4.91 -3.37
CA ARG A 108 -10.81 5.85 -3.08
C ARG A 108 -12.10 5.54 -3.82
N GLU A 109 -12.00 4.94 -5.00
CA GLU A 109 -13.11 4.71 -5.90
C GLU A 109 -13.20 3.21 -6.22
N LEU A 110 -14.31 2.59 -5.86
CA LEU A 110 -14.51 1.15 -5.97
C LEU A 110 -15.54 0.75 -7.05
N SER A 111 -16.26 1.71 -7.64
CA SER A 111 -17.34 1.40 -8.58
C SER A 111 -16.87 0.64 -9.81
N TYR A 112 -15.65 0.92 -10.29
CA TYR A 112 -15.05 0.18 -11.40
C TYR A 112 -14.74 -1.28 -11.08
N LEU A 113 -14.40 -1.59 -9.83
CA LEU A 113 -14.20 -2.95 -9.34
C LEU A 113 -15.57 -3.64 -9.20
N HIS A 114 -16.51 -2.97 -8.55
CA HIS A 114 -17.87 -3.49 -8.35
C HIS A 114 -18.57 -3.80 -9.68
N ALA A 115 -18.42 -2.93 -10.68
CA ALA A 115 -18.97 -3.15 -12.03
C ALA A 115 -18.35 -4.36 -12.76
N ARG A 116 -17.25 -4.92 -12.25
CA ARG A 116 -16.60 -6.13 -12.74
C ARG A 116 -16.71 -7.29 -11.77
N ASP A 117 -17.66 -7.20 -10.86
CA ASP A 117 -17.99 -8.23 -9.89
C ASP A 117 -16.81 -8.54 -8.93
N VAL A 118 -16.05 -7.50 -8.57
CA VAL A 118 -14.91 -7.57 -7.64
C VAL A 118 -15.20 -6.76 -6.40
N THR A 119 -15.10 -7.38 -5.23
CA THR A 119 -15.02 -6.68 -3.94
C THR A 119 -13.56 -6.37 -3.63
N TYR A 120 -13.26 -5.15 -3.21
CA TYR A 120 -12.02 -4.80 -2.55
C TYR A 120 -12.27 -4.71 -1.06
N ALA A 121 -11.48 -5.44 -0.25
CA ALA A 121 -11.58 -5.40 1.20
C ALA A 121 -10.19 -5.37 1.86
N VAL A 122 -10.13 -4.83 3.07
CA VAL A 122 -8.92 -4.86 3.90
C VAL A 122 -9.09 -5.89 5.01
N PHE A 123 -8.09 -6.75 5.16
CA PHE A 123 -7.97 -7.76 6.22
C PHE A 123 -6.82 -7.34 7.14
N CYS A 124 -7.17 -6.76 8.29
CA CYS A 124 -6.21 -6.20 9.23
C CYS A 124 -5.75 -7.26 10.24
N GLU A 125 -4.46 -7.25 10.55
CA GLU A 125 -3.85 -8.07 11.60
C GLU A 125 -4.32 -7.67 13.00
N GLY A 126 -4.62 -6.38 13.20
CA GLY A 126 -4.99 -5.81 14.50
C GLY A 126 -6.42 -6.09 14.93
N PRO A 127 -6.72 -5.82 16.21
CA PRO A 127 -8.08 -5.95 16.75
C PRO A 127 -9.07 -5.06 15.97
N PHE A 128 -10.29 -5.57 15.78
CA PHE A 128 -11.29 -4.86 14.95
C PHE A 128 -11.55 -3.44 15.47
N ASP A 129 -11.80 -3.28 16.78
CA ASP A 129 -12.17 -1.99 17.36
C ASP A 129 -11.10 -0.91 17.17
N ALA A 130 -9.82 -1.25 17.36
CA ALA A 130 -8.72 -0.32 17.17
C ALA A 130 -8.47 -0.03 15.68
N SER A 131 -8.48 -1.06 14.85
CA SER A 131 -8.23 -0.92 13.41
C SER A 131 -9.39 -0.24 12.68
N ASP A 132 -10.63 -0.40 13.11
CA ASP A 132 -11.78 0.34 12.56
C ASP A 132 -11.74 1.84 12.96
N ARG A 133 -11.27 2.17 14.18
CA ARG A 133 -10.98 3.56 14.54
C ARG A 133 -9.90 4.16 13.65
N TYR A 134 -8.86 3.38 13.33
CA TYR A 134 -7.82 3.81 12.39
C TYR A 134 -8.39 4.02 10.99
N ARG A 135 -9.20 3.08 10.48
CA ARG A 135 -9.92 3.23 9.21
C ARG A 135 -10.75 4.53 9.18
N ALA A 136 -11.49 4.79 10.25
CA ALA A 136 -12.31 6.00 10.39
C ALA A 136 -11.45 7.28 10.45
N PHE A 137 -10.36 7.27 11.23
CA PHE A 137 -9.38 8.35 11.26
C PHE A 137 -8.83 8.68 9.87
N MET A 138 -8.48 7.67 9.08
CA MET A 138 -7.97 7.83 7.71
C MET A 138 -9.08 8.22 6.71
N GLY A 139 -10.35 8.12 7.09
CA GLY A 139 -11.49 8.42 6.21
C GLY A 139 -11.64 7.40 5.08
N TRP A 140 -11.34 6.13 5.35
CA TRP A 140 -11.50 5.04 4.39
C TRP A 140 -12.90 4.42 4.50
N GLU A 141 -13.50 4.12 3.36
CA GLU A 141 -14.87 3.62 3.27
C GLU A 141 -14.94 2.14 2.83
N MET A 142 -13.80 1.56 2.35
CA MET A 142 -13.77 0.17 1.94
C MET A 142 -14.14 -0.78 3.08
N PRO A 143 -14.70 -1.96 2.78
CA PRO A 143 -14.91 -3.04 3.73
C PRO A 143 -13.62 -3.36 4.51
N TRP A 144 -13.77 -3.48 5.83
CA TRP A 144 -12.66 -3.66 6.76
C TRP A 144 -12.96 -4.79 7.73
N TYR A 145 -12.04 -5.73 7.83
CA TYR A 145 -12.16 -6.88 8.69
C TYR A 145 -10.87 -7.07 9.48
N SER A 146 -10.97 -7.56 10.70
CA SER A 146 -9.84 -8.05 11.50
C SER A 146 -9.71 -9.56 11.33
N VAL A 147 -8.47 -10.05 11.23
CA VAL A 147 -8.16 -11.49 11.17
C VAL A 147 -7.83 -11.97 12.58
N PRO A 148 -8.72 -12.76 13.22
CA PRO A 148 -8.42 -13.31 14.53
C PRO A 148 -7.29 -14.34 14.45
N GLU A 149 -6.52 -14.52 15.53
CA GLU A 149 -5.38 -15.44 15.61
C GLU A 149 -5.71 -16.85 15.11
N SER A 150 -6.90 -17.34 15.44
CA SER A 150 -7.38 -18.67 15.00
C SER A 150 -7.54 -18.82 13.49
N SER A 151 -7.60 -17.72 12.75
CA SER A 151 -7.80 -17.71 11.29
C SER A 151 -6.51 -17.38 10.51
N VAL A 152 -5.46 -16.98 11.21
CA VAL A 152 -4.20 -16.54 10.58
C VAL A 152 -3.63 -17.65 9.70
N ASP A 153 -3.46 -18.85 10.20
CA ASP A 153 -2.85 -19.95 9.45
C ASP A 153 -3.62 -20.28 8.16
N GLY A 154 -4.96 -20.25 8.22
CA GLY A 154 -5.81 -20.53 7.07
C GLY A 154 -5.79 -19.45 5.99
N LEU A 155 -5.62 -18.19 6.37
CA LEU A 155 -5.62 -17.04 5.44
C LEU A 155 -4.20 -16.65 5.01
N ILE A 156 -3.25 -16.71 5.91
CA ILE A 156 -1.86 -16.31 5.64
C ILE A 156 -1.06 -17.43 4.96
N ALA A 157 -1.35 -18.69 5.31
CA ALA A 157 -0.72 -19.86 4.69
C ALA A 157 0.82 -19.80 4.69
N GLY A 158 1.42 -19.44 5.85
CA GLY A 158 2.87 -19.34 6.02
C GLY A 158 3.51 -18.09 5.42
N ARG A 159 2.71 -17.14 4.92
CA ARG A 159 3.16 -15.82 4.45
C ARG A 159 3.09 -14.79 5.58
N HIS A 160 3.06 -13.50 5.27
CA HIS A 160 2.95 -12.42 6.27
C HIS A 160 1.92 -11.38 5.83
N PHE A 161 1.42 -10.58 6.76
CA PHE A 161 0.63 -9.39 6.44
C PHE A 161 1.45 -8.42 5.57
N GLY A 162 0.77 -7.48 4.91
CA GLY A 162 1.37 -6.62 3.87
C GLY A 162 1.13 -7.13 2.44
N MET A 163 0.77 -8.41 2.29
CA MET A 163 0.46 -9.02 1.00
C MET A 163 -0.90 -8.60 0.44
N LYS A 164 -1.12 -8.90 -0.84
CA LYS A 164 -2.41 -8.80 -1.54
C LYS A 164 -2.79 -10.18 -2.07
N VAL A 165 -4.03 -10.57 -1.88
CA VAL A 165 -4.52 -11.88 -2.30
C VAL A 165 -5.80 -11.70 -3.12
N CYS A 166 -5.89 -12.44 -4.22
CA CYS A 166 -7.08 -12.49 -5.06
C CYS A 166 -7.80 -13.83 -4.82
N TYR A 167 -9.09 -13.75 -4.57
CA TYR A 167 -9.95 -14.90 -4.39
C TYR A 167 -11.07 -14.95 -5.43
N LEU A 168 -11.51 -16.16 -5.74
CA LEU A 168 -12.69 -16.46 -6.53
C LEU A 168 -13.67 -17.25 -5.68
N ARG A 169 -14.95 -16.88 -5.75
CA ARG A 169 -16.05 -17.65 -5.20
C ARG A 169 -16.75 -18.40 -6.32
N ASP A 170 -16.91 -19.70 -6.14
CA ASP A 170 -17.74 -20.53 -6.98
C ASP A 170 -18.80 -21.23 -6.09
N SER A 171 -20.01 -20.71 -6.13
CA SER A 171 -21.13 -21.17 -5.28
C SER A 171 -20.80 -21.00 -3.78
N ASP A 172 -20.59 -22.08 -3.07
CA ASP A 172 -20.22 -22.14 -1.64
C ASP A 172 -18.73 -22.39 -1.39
N ARG A 173 -17.91 -22.45 -2.44
CA ARG A 173 -16.46 -22.69 -2.38
C ARG A 173 -15.69 -21.38 -2.61
N VAL A 174 -14.54 -21.27 -1.98
CA VAL A 174 -13.60 -20.15 -2.14
C VAL A 174 -12.26 -20.69 -2.60
N PHE A 175 -11.65 -20.00 -3.56
CA PHE A 175 -10.33 -20.34 -4.11
C PHE A 175 -9.41 -19.13 -4.10
N GLU A 176 -8.18 -19.31 -3.65
CA GLU A 176 -7.10 -18.35 -3.90
C GLU A 176 -6.59 -18.52 -5.33
N THR A 177 -6.53 -17.44 -6.08
CA THR A 177 -6.15 -17.44 -7.50
C THR A 177 -4.81 -16.77 -7.76
N TYR A 178 -4.40 -15.85 -6.91
CA TYR A 178 -3.14 -15.12 -7.01
C TYR A 178 -2.81 -14.38 -5.71
N TRP A 179 -1.55 -14.22 -5.43
CA TRP A 179 -1.08 -13.33 -4.36
C TRP A 179 0.21 -12.61 -4.75
N THR A 180 0.50 -11.48 -4.07
CA THR A 180 1.74 -10.73 -4.24
C THR A 180 2.09 -9.97 -2.95
N THR A 181 3.36 -9.58 -2.83
CA THR A 181 3.89 -8.79 -1.72
C THR A 181 5.02 -7.87 -2.19
N ALA A 182 5.61 -7.10 -1.28
CA ALA A 182 6.71 -6.18 -1.56
C ALA A 182 6.39 -5.27 -2.76
N ARG A 183 7.32 -5.10 -3.68
CA ARG A 183 7.10 -4.26 -4.89
C ARG A 183 5.96 -4.73 -5.79
N GLY A 184 5.52 -5.98 -5.67
CA GLY A 184 4.31 -6.44 -6.34
C GLY A 184 3.03 -5.72 -5.90
N CYS A 185 3.03 -5.12 -4.70
CA CYS A 185 1.93 -4.31 -4.19
C CYS A 185 1.88 -2.89 -4.81
N GLU A 186 2.93 -2.46 -5.50
CA GLU A 186 3.00 -1.13 -6.13
C GLU A 186 1.93 -0.92 -7.21
N VAL A 187 1.33 -1.99 -7.70
CA VAL A 187 0.16 -1.92 -8.60
C VAL A 187 -0.98 -1.07 -8.04
N MET A 188 -1.07 -0.94 -6.71
CA MET A 188 -2.06 -0.11 -6.04
C MET A 188 -1.63 1.36 -5.90
N ASN A 189 -0.37 1.69 -6.19
CA ASN A 189 0.25 2.97 -5.86
C ASN A 189 0.29 3.89 -7.09
N GLY A 190 -0.86 4.46 -7.45
CA GLY A 190 -0.94 5.43 -8.56
C GLY A 190 0.04 6.61 -8.41
N THR A 191 0.38 7.01 -7.18
CA THR A 191 1.39 8.02 -6.89
C THR A 191 2.76 7.66 -7.46
N PHE A 192 3.18 6.39 -7.36
CA PHE A 192 4.47 5.96 -7.92
C PHE A 192 4.48 6.05 -9.45
N GLY A 193 3.38 5.65 -10.10
CA GLY A 193 3.26 5.82 -11.55
C GLY A 193 3.33 7.28 -12.01
N ILE A 194 2.84 8.22 -11.20
CA ILE A 194 2.95 9.66 -11.47
C ILE A 194 4.41 10.12 -11.27
N LEU A 195 5.06 9.73 -10.18
CA LEU A 195 6.45 10.07 -9.91
C LEU A 195 7.38 9.54 -11.01
N ASP A 196 7.19 8.29 -11.44
CA ASP A 196 7.97 7.68 -12.53
C ASP A 196 7.88 8.44 -13.87
N MET A 197 6.84 9.26 -14.07
CA MET A 197 6.72 10.15 -15.22
C MET A 197 7.37 11.51 -15.03
N THR A 198 7.76 11.87 -13.80
CA THR A 198 8.43 13.15 -13.52
C THR A 198 9.93 13.06 -13.74
N VAL A 199 10.57 14.23 -13.91
CA VAL A 199 12.00 14.28 -14.23
C VAL A 199 12.91 13.69 -13.16
N TYR A 200 12.51 13.77 -11.89
CA TYR A 200 13.33 13.27 -10.79
C TYR A 200 12.84 11.92 -10.22
N GLY A 201 11.82 11.31 -10.82
CA GLY A 201 11.30 10.02 -10.40
C GLY A 201 10.81 9.99 -8.94
N ARG A 202 10.97 8.86 -8.29
CA ARG A 202 10.63 8.64 -6.88
C ARG A 202 11.71 9.13 -5.93
N GLN A 203 12.90 9.46 -6.45
CA GLN A 203 14.09 9.89 -5.72
C GLN A 203 14.62 8.82 -4.74
N GLU A 204 14.47 7.56 -5.12
CA GLU A 204 14.90 6.41 -4.34
C GLU A 204 16.27 5.90 -4.80
N HIS A 205 17.05 5.32 -3.87
CA HIS A 205 18.42 4.89 -4.12
C HIS A 205 18.58 3.82 -5.19
N PHE A 206 17.54 3.05 -5.50
CA PHE A 206 17.57 2.00 -6.52
C PHE A 206 17.33 2.52 -7.94
N GLU A 207 16.91 3.79 -8.09
CA GLU A 207 16.67 4.38 -9.39
C GLU A 207 17.99 4.68 -10.10
N ASP A 208 18.06 4.40 -11.39
CA ASP A 208 19.18 4.77 -12.26
C ASP A 208 19.09 6.26 -12.60
N SER A 209 19.46 7.10 -11.61
CA SER A 209 19.42 8.55 -11.73
C SER A 209 20.79 9.12 -12.07
N PRO A 210 20.87 10.10 -13.00
CA PRO A 210 22.13 10.78 -13.32
C PRO A 210 22.75 11.46 -12.11
N GLU A 211 24.07 11.65 -12.14
CA GLU A 211 24.81 12.34 -11.08
C GLU A 211 24.26 13.77 -10.85
N GLY A 212 24.14 14.14 -9.55
CA GLY A 212 23.62 15.45 -9.15
C GLY A 212 22.10 15.57 -9.10
N TRP A 213 21.38 14.51 -9.44
CA TRP A 213 19.93 14.46 -9.25
C TRP A 213 19.57 14.13 -7.80
N PRO A 214 18.39 14.57 -7.31
CA PRO A 214 18.04 14.34 -5.91
C PRO A 214 17.82 12.84 -5.66
N VAL A 215 18.44 12.33 -4.59
CA VAL A 215 18.15 11.03 -4.00
C VAL A 215 17.84 11.30 -2.54
N LEU A 216 16.56 11.37 -2.19
CA LEU A 216 16.12 11.71 -0.84
C LEU A 216 15.94 10.48 0.05
N TYR A 217 15.72 9.32 -0.55
CA TYR A 217 15.41 8.10 0.15
C TYR A 217 16.53 7.08 -0.05
N GLY A 218 17.36 6.91 0.96
CA GLY A 218 18.41 5.90 0.96
C GLY A 218 17.90 4.50 1.26
N ALA A 219 18.79 3.51 1.17
CA ALA A 219 18.45 2.09 1.38
C ALA A 219 17.79 1.81 2.74
N ASN A 220 18.11 2.60 3.77
CA ASN A 220 17.60 2.44 5.14
C ASN A 220 16.51 3.48 5.48
N SER A 221 15.94 4.17 4.50
CA SER A 221 14.85 5.13 4.71
C SER A 221 13.55 4.60 4.12
N ASN A 222 12.44 4.91 4.77
CA ASN A 222 11.14 4.55 4.27
C ASN A 222 10.67 5.61 3.26
N SER A 223 10.51 5.21 1.99
CA SER A 223 10.14 6.09 0.88
C SER A 223 8.71 6.64 0.96
N TYR A 224 7.89 6.11 1.83
CA TYR A 224 6.53 6.62 2.05
C TYR A 224 6.47 7.78 3.04
N ARG A 225 7.54 8.00 3.81
CA ARG A 225 7.54 8.84 4.99
C ARG A 225 8.34 10.12 4.78
N LEU A 226 7.75 11.24 5.23
CA LEU A 226 8.44 12.49 5.41
C LEU A 226 8.28 12.98 6.84
N MET A 227 9.29 13.67 7.37
CA MET A 227 9.20 14.40 8.63
C MET A 227 8.30 15.64 8.45
N GLU A 228 7.79 16.21 9.53
CA GLU A 228 6.98 17.45 9.48
C GLU A 228 7.68 18.62 8.76
N ASN A 229 9.00 18.66 8.84
CA ASN A 229 9.82 19.67 8.16
C ASN A 229 10.08 19.33 6.67
N GLY A 230 9.49 18.24 6.15
CA GLY A 230 9.65 17.81 4.77
C GLY A 230 10.92 17.01 4.48
N SER A 231 11.77 16.75 5.49
CA SER A 231 12.94 15.91 5.30
C SER A 231 12.61 14.42 5.33
N ALA A 232 13.43 13.60 4.67
CA ALA A 232 13.33 12.14 4.81
C ALA A 232 13.74 11.72 6.23
N PRO A 233 13.08 10.72 6.84
CA PRO A 233 13.47 10.18 8.12
C PRO A 233 14.83 9.46 8.01
N THR A 234 15.61 9.56 9.05
CA THR A 234 16.92 8.87 9.16
C THR A 234 16.81 7.47 9.75
N THR A 235 15.65 7.14 10.33
CA THR A 235 15.37 5.84 10.95
C THR A 235 13.93 5.42 10.61
N GLY A 236 13.67 4.12 10.54
CA GLY A 236 12.39 3.53 10.13
C GLY A 236 11.16 4.04 10.89
N ARG A 237 11.30 4.42 12.16
CA ARG A 237 10.19 4.92 13.00
C ARG A 237 10.28 6.40 13.35
N GLY A 238 11.13 7.16 12.68
CA GLY A 238 11.43 8.55 13.02
C GLY A 238 10.57 9.59 12.34
N GLY A 239 9.27 9.56 12.42
CA GLY A 239 8.43 10.60 11.85
C GLY A 239 6.99 10.17 11.62
N ARG A 240 6.16 11.11 11.20
CA ARG A 240 4.76 10.83 10.87
C ARG A 240 4.65 10.25 9.48
N PRO A 241 3.91 9.17 9.28
CA PRO A 241 3.57 8.68 7.93
C PRO A 241 2.84 9.77 7.14
N THR A 242 3.26 10.00 5.90
CA THR A 242 2.69 11.03 5.02
C THR A 242 1.16 10.95 4.89
N PRO A 243 0.53 9.78 4.79
CA PRO A 243 -0.93 9.69 4.68
C PRO A 243 -1.70 10.25 5.89
N GLN A 244 -1.09 10.24 7.07
CA GLN A 244 -1.74 10.68 8.32
C GLN A 244 -1.59 12.18 8.59
N TRP A 245 -0.61 12.86 8.02
CA TRP A 245 -0.32 14.26 8.32
C TRP A 245 -1.52 15.18 8.04
N ASN A 246 -2.15 15.03 6.90
CA ASN A 246 -3.31 15.85 6.56
C ASN A 246 -4.49 15.65 7.53
N ARG A 247 -4.64 14.45 8.06
CA ARG A 247 -5.69 14.13 9.04
C ARG A 247 -5.41 14.79 10.38
N LEU A 248 -4.19 14.67 10.86
CA LEU A 248 -3.74 15.31 12.10
C LEU A 248 -3.77 16.83 12.01
N ALA A 249 -3.30 17.40 10.90
CA ALA A 249 -3.34 18.86 10.66
C ALA A 249 -4.77 19.39 10.59
N ALA A 250 -5.75 18.58 10.19
CA ALA A 250 -7.17 18.93 10.21
C ALA A 250 -7.83 18.73 11.59
N GLY A 251 -7.07 18.34 12.63
CA GLY A 251 -7.54 18.21 13.99
C GLY A 251 -8.21 16.87 14.32
N PHE A 252 -8.08 15.85 13.46
CA PHE A 252 -8.55 14.51 13.80
C PHE A 252 -7.66 13.88 14.88
N SER A 253 -8.29 13.24 15.86
CA SER A 253 -7.57 12.51 16.89
C SER A 253 -6.93 11.23 16.33
N ASP A 254 -5.69 10.98 16.71
CA ASP A 254 -4.96 9.75 16.42
C ASP A 254 -5.04 8.73 17.56
N ASP A 255 -5.85 9.00 18.59
CA ASP A 255 -6.11 8.08 19.67
C ASP A 255 -6.93 6.88 19.18
N LEU A 256 -6.31 5.71 19.20
CA LEU A 256 -6.94 4.43 18.82
C LEU A 256 -7.53 3.69 20.03
N GLY A 257 -7.59 4.34 21.21
CA GLY A 257 -8.19 3.81 22.43
C GLY A 257 -7.28 2.85 23.20
N TYR A 258 -5.97 2.86 22.93
CA TYR A 258 -5.00 2.25 23.82
C TYR A 258 -4.79 3.18 25.04
N GLY A 259 -4.99 2.70 26.26
CA GLY A 259 -4.70 3.47 27.46
C GLY A 259 -3.22 3.84 27.54
N GLN A 260 -2.87 4.94 28.21
CA GLN A 260 -1.51 5.47 28.34
C GLN A 260 -0.49 4.52 29.02
N SER A 261 -0.89 3.32 29.44
CA SER A 261 -0.08 2.40 30.23
C SER A 261 0.86 1.49 29.45
N ASN A 262 0.85 1.48 28.13
CA ASN A 262 1.64 0.56 27.31
C ASN A 262 2.45 1.25 26.19
N ALA A 263 3.15 2.33 26.49
CA ALA A 263 4.20 2.80 25.60
C ALA A 263 5.36 1.79 25.67
N PRO A 264 5.68 1.03 24.61
CA PRO A 264 6.83 0.14 24.61
C PRO A 264 8.10 0.95 24.78
N SER A 265 9.03 0.42 25.59
CA SER A 265 10.37 0.99 25.76
C SER A 265 11.07 1.07 24.37
N ALA A 266 11.86 2.11 24.16
CA ALA A 266 12.51 2.46 22.91
C ALA A 266 13.57 1.45 22.36
N ASP A 267 13.60 0.19 22.85
CA ASP A 267 14.66 -0.79 22.62
C ASP A 267 14.20 -2.10 21.94
N THR A 268 13.22 -2.05 21.04
CA THR A 268 12.98 -3.22 20.19
C THR A 268 13.73 -3.05 18.87
N PRO A 269 14.55 -4.05 18.45
CA PRO A 269 15.24 -4.00 17.16
C PRO A 269 14.24 -3.90 16.02
N ASP A 270 14.52 -3.03 15.07
CA ASP A 270 13.77 -2.93 13.82
C ASP A 270 13.77 -4.28 13.10
N ASP A 271 12.61 -4.87 12.91
CA ASP A 271 12.42 -5.98 11.98
C ASP A 271 12.44 -5.39 10.55
N GLU A 272 13.64 -5.31 9.98
CA GLU A 272 13.90 -4.73 8.65
C GLU A 272 13.27 -5.54 7.50
N SER A 273 12.58 -6.65 7.76
CA SER A 273 12.19 -7.61 6.71
C SER A 273 10.89 -7.25 5.98
N CYS A 274 10.18 -6.21 6.39
CA CYS A 274 8.79 -6.00 5.94
C CYS A 274 8.60 -5.15 4.68
N CYS A 275 9.65 -4.51 4.14
CA CYS A 275 9.51 -3.58 3.01
C CYS A 275 10.50 -3.76 1.86
N HIS A 276 11.11 -4.92 1.69
CA HIS A 276 11.97 -5.22 0.53
C HIS A 276 11.35 -6.22 -0.44
#